data_ff0ede9c1bd14c94e5345626e05321f7
#
_entry.id   ff0ede9c1bd14c94e5345626e05321f7
#
_cell.length_a   1.000
_cell.length_b   1.000
_cell.length_c   1.000
_cell.angle_alpha   90.00
_cell.angle_beta   90.00
_cell.angle_gamma   90.00
#
_symmetry.space_group_name_H-M   'P 1'
#
loop_
_entity.id
_entity.type
_entity.pdbx_description
1 polymer ?
#
loop_
_entity_poly.entity_id
_entity_poly.type
_entity_poly.pdbx_seq_one_letter_code
_entity_poly.pdbx_strand_id
1 'polypeptide(L)'
;MPQRKSKTKLPSSRPNFADTSAPAGIVRVGPAGWSYPDWAGYVYPSRRGKEFHEATYLAEYFDTIEINTSFYQPLRPEHAAQWLDRVVANPRFVFTAKLWQRFTHDIQSISSGSAAEDERAIRAGFDVLRAAKKLGAVLLQFPFSFHRTEETVAYLSSLLKRFADYPLVVEVRHGSWDSPETLQLLQASGVSFCNIDQPIIGRSLGPSAKATSGVGYVRLHGRRYDTWFSDD
;
A
#
# COMPACT_ATOMS: atom_id res chain seq x y z
N MET A 1 42.05 -21.95 -38.34
CA MET A 1 41.94 -22.36 -36.93
C MET A 1 41.18 -21.28 -36.20
N PRO A 2 39.96 -21.51 -35.70
CA PRO A 2 39.21 -20.49 -34.95
C PRO A 2 39.57 -20.54 -33.45
N GLN A 3 39.82 -19.39 -32.88
CA GLN A 3 40.18 -19.18 -31.50
C GLN A 3 38.98 -19.46 -30.57
N ARG A 4 39.18 -20.28 -29.54
CA ARG A 4 38.25 -20.56 -28.46
C ARG A 4 38.03 -19.31 -27.60
N LYS A 5 36.79 -18.80 -27.55
CA LYS A 5 36.37 -17.76 -26.59
C LYS A 5 36.33 -18.35 -25.17
N SER A 6 37.11 -17.75 -24.28
CA SER A 6 37.16 -18.00 -22.85
C SER A 6 35.76 -17.74 -22.22
N LYS A 7 35.20 -18.72 -21.54
CA LYS A 7 34.00 -18.57 -20.71
C LYS A 7 34.40 -17.92 -19.39
N THR A 8 34.03 -16.65 -19.21
CA THR A 8 34.16 -15.97 -17.94
C THR A 8 33.21 -16.60 -16.91
N LYS A 9 33.78 -17.24 -15.89
CA LYS A 9 33.05 -17.77 -14.74
C LYS A 9 32.48 -16.60 -13.91
N LEU A 10 31.15 -16.54 -13.77
CA LEU A 10 30.49 -15.68 -12.79
C LEU A 10 30.90 -16.08 -11.36
N PRO A 11 31.16 -15.14 -10.45
CA PRO A 11 31.48 -15.45 -9.07
C PRO A 11 30.26 -16.05 -8.36
N SER A 12 30.40 -17.26 -7.83
CA SER A 12 29.41 -17.97 -7.03
C SER A 12 29.55 -17.59 -5.55
N SER A 13 29.33 -16.35 -5.20
CA SER A 13 29.13 -15.95 -3.79
C SER A 13 27.71 -15.49 -3.61
N ARG A 14 26.84 -16.43 -3.16
CA ARG A 14 25.56 -16.05 -2.56
C ARG A 14 25.88 -15.24 -1.31
N PRO A 15 25.24 -14.08 -1.10
CA PRO A 15 25.39 -13.37 0.17
C PRO A 15 24.96 -14.30 1.30
N ASN A 16 25.81 -14.41 2.32
CA ASN A 16 25.55 -15.22 3.48
C ASN A 16 24.55 -14.49 4.37
N PHE A 17 23.26 -14.83 4.28
CA PHE A 17 22.19 -14.32 5.15
C PHE A 17 22.14 -15.08 6.48
N ALA A 18 23.27 -15.26 7.11
CA ALA A 18 23.37 -15.90 8.41
C ALA A 18 23.68 -14.85 9.48
N ASP A 19 22.66 -14.20 9.99
CA ASP A 19 22.41 -13.95 11.41
C ASP A 19 21.00 -13.37 11.59
N THR A 20 20.01 -14.22 11.86
CA THR A 20 18.63 -13.79 12.13
C THR A 20 18.27 -14.26 13.54
N SER A 21 18.80 -13.59 14.54
CA SER A 21 18.30 -13.67 15.93
C SER A 21 16.96 -12.92 16.11
N ALA A 22 16.49 -12.19 15.11
CA ALA A 22 15.15 -11.61 15.08
C ALA A 22 14.12 -12.63 14.59
N PRO A 23 12.92 -12.73 15.20
CA PRO A 23 11.86 -13.58 14.68
C PRO A 23 11.58 -13.20 13.22
N ALA A 24 11.53 -14.22 12.35
CA ALA A 24 11.25 -14.00 10.92
C ALA A 24 9.93 -13.24 10.75
N GLY A 25 9.99 -12.07 10.12
CA GLY A 25 8.81 -11.27 9.82
C GLY A 25 7.86 -12.04 8.89
N ILE A 26 6.57 -11.81 9.03
CA ILE A 26 5.58 -12.38 8.11
C ILE A 26 5.55 -11.51 6.85
N VAL A 27 5.88 -12.10 5.70
CA VAL A 27 5.73 -11.44 4.40
C VAL A 27 4.36 -11.79 3.84
N ARG A 28 3.63 -10.77 3.37
CA ARG A 28 2.36 -10.90 2.65
C ARG A 28 2.51 -10.27 1.28
N VAL A 29 1.99 -10.95 0.27
CA VAL A 29 1.99 -10.48 -1.11
C VAL A 29 0.56 -10.48 -1.61
N GLY A 30 0.18 -9.49 -2.40
CA GLY A 30 -1.15 -9.40 -2.98
C GLY A 30 -1.33 -8.17 -3.87
N PRO A 31 -2.43 -8.13 -4.64
CA PRO A 31 -2.72 -7.04 -5.56
C PRO A 31 -3.32 -5.83 -4.85
N ALA A 32 -3.30 -4.70 -5.56
CA ALA A 32 -4.09 -3.52 -5.23
C ALA A 32 -5.43 -3.59 -5.99
N GLY A 33 -6.50 -3.94 -5.28
CA GLY A 33 -7.82 -4.20 -5.86
C GLY A 33 -7.97 -5.62 -6.40
N TRP A 34 -9.19 -5.95 -6.86
CA TRP A 34 -9.53 -7.28 -7.36
C TRP A 34 -10.54 -7.31 -8.52
N SER A 35 -11.23 -6.23 -8.80
CA SER A 35 -12.27 -6.20 -9.85
C SER A 35 -11.74 -5.47 -11.08
N TYR A 36 -10.94 -6.20 -11.89
CA TYR A 36 -10.38 -5.70 -13.14
C TYR A 36 -10.91 -6.51 -14.32
N PRO A 37 -11.57 -5.88 -15.31
CA PRO A 37 -12.09 -6.56 -16.50
C PRO A 37 -11.01 -7.32 -17.26
N ASP A 38 -9.80 -6.76 -17.38
CA ASP A 38 -8.67 -7.31 -18.11
C ASP A 38 -8.10 -8.60 -17.50
N TRP A 39 -8.45 -8.87 -16.24
CA TRP A 39 -8.03 -10.09 -15.56
C TRP A 39 -8.87 -11.32 -15.95
N ALA A 40 -9.97 -11.11 -16.67
CA ALA A 40 -10.82 -12.21 -17.13
C ALA A 40 -10.08 -13.08 -18.16
N GLY A 41 -9.97 -14.38 -17.89
CA GLY A 41 -9.26 -15.33 -18.76
C GLY A 41 -7.74 -15.36 -18.58
N TYR A 42 -7.14 -14.42 -17.82
CA TYR A 42 -5.71 -14.41 -17.51
C TYR A 42 -5.45 -14.71 -16.02
N VAL A 43 -5.95 -13.89 -15.14
CA VAL A 43 -5.84 -14.09 -13.67
C VAL A 43 -7.01 -14.94 -13.21
N TYR A 44 -8.20 -14.61 -13.65
CA TYR A 44 -9.43 -15.33 -13.31
C TYR A 44 -9.84 -16.32 -14.39
N PRO A 45 -10.54 -17.42 -14.04
CA PRO A 45 -11.09 -18.33 -15.02
C PRO A 45 -11.99 -17.62 -16.03
N SER A 46 -11.91 -18.02 -17.33
CA SER A 46 -12.76 -17.47 -18.40
C SER A 46 -14.24 -17.78 -18.18
N ARG A 47 -14.56 -18.93 -17.58
CA ARG A 47 -15.92 -19.31 -17.17
C ARG A 47 -16.02 -19.26 -15.67
N ARG A 48 -16.90 -18.40 -15.16
CA ARG A 48 -17.14 -18.19 -13.74
C ARG A 48 -18.51 -18.73 -13.36
N GLY A 49 -18.58 -19.54 -12.32
CA GLY A 49 -19.87 -19.96 -11.73
C GLY A 49 -20.57 -18.78 -11.03
N LYS A 50 -21.84 -18.97 -10.68
CA LYS A 50 -22.63 -17.93 -9.98
C LYS A 50 -22.05 -17.54 -8.62
N GLU A 51 -21.36 -18.48 -7.96
CA GLU A 51 -20.75 -18.28 -6.63
C GLU A 51 -19.32 -17.73 -6.71
N PHE A 52 -18.80 -17.49 -7.93
CA PHE A 52 -17.45 -16.96 -8.09
C PHE A 52 -17.38 -15.53 -7.53
N HIS A 53 -16.35 -15.28 -6.71
CA HIS A 53 -16.03 -13.94 -6.25
C HIS A 53 -14.51 -13.74 -6.28
N GLU A 54 -14.06 -12.66 -6.88
CA GLU A 54 -12.64 -12.38 -7.14
C GLU A 54 -11.82 -12.38 -5.86
N ALA A 55 -12.30 -11.75 -4.78
CA ALA A 55 -11.57 -11.70 -3.51
C ALA A 55 -11.42 -13.10 -2.88
N THR A 56 -12.43 -13.97 -3.00
CA THR A 56 -12.37 -15.37 -2.54
C THR A 56 -11.31 -16.14 -3.32
N TYR A 57 -11.31 -15.99 -4.64
CA TYR A 57 -10.33 -16.63 -5.52
C TYR A 57 -8.91 -16.16 -5.21
N LEU A 58 -8.69 -14.86 -5.08
CA LEU A 58 -7.36 -14.32 -4.78
C LEU A 58 -6.86 -14.72 -3.39
N ALA A 59 -7.75 -14.89 -2.41
CA ALA A 59 -7.36 -15.32 -1.07
C ALA A 59 -6.82 -16.77 -1.01
N GLU A 60 -7.00 -17.57 -2.07
CA GLU A 60 -6.36 -18.89 -2.23
C GLU A 60 -4.86 -18.77 -2.56
N TYR A 61 -4.44 -17.66 -3.17
CA TYR A 61 -3.07 -17.47 -3.67
C TYR A 61 -2.31 -16.39 -2.90
N PHE A 62 -3.01 -15.44 -2.29
CA PHE A 62 -2.44 -14.27 -1.65
C PHE A 62 -2.90 -14.13 -0.21
N ASP A 63 -2.06 -13.52 0.64
CA ASP A 63 -2.35 -13.27 2.04
C ASP A 63 -2.81 -11.82 2.31
N THR A 64 -2.91 -10.99 1.27
CA THR A 64 -3.38 -9.60 1.39
C THR A 64 -3.98 -9.10 0.09
N ILE A 65 -4.88 -8.12 0.20
CA ILE A 65 -5.37 -7.28 -0.90
C ILE A 65 -5.48 -5.85 -0.39
N GLU A 66 -5.04 -4.87 -1.20
CA GLU A 66 -5.25 -3.46 -0.92
C GLU A 66 -6.63 -3.03 -1.43
N ILE A 67 -7.46 -2.49 -0.55
CA ILE A 67 -8.79 -1.96 -0.88
C ILE A 67 -8.62 -0.58 -1.53
N ASN A 68 -8.80 -0.49 -2.85
CA ASN A 68 -8.70 0.77 -3.59
C ASN A 68 -9.97 1.62 -3.53
N THR A 69 -11.15 1.01 -3.42
CA THR A 69 -12.43 1.73 -3.41
C THR A 69 -12.54 2.70 -2.24
N SER A 70 -11.89 2.41 -1.11
CA SER A 70 -11.83 3.28 0.07
C SER A 70 -11.11 4.61 -0.19
N PHE A 71 -10.33 4.72 -1.27
CA PHE A 71 -9.72 5.97 -1.72
C PHE A 71 -10.76 6.97 -2.26
N TYR A 72 -11.77 6.48 -2.98
CA TYR A 72 -12.77 7.31 -3.64
C TYR A 72 -13.96 7.66 -2.74
N GLN A 73 -14.28 6.80 -1.81
CA GLN A 73 -15.38 6.96 -0.85
C GLN A 73 -15.13 6.16 0.43
N PRO A 74 -15.69 6.57 1.58
CA PRO A 74 -15.58 5.80 2.81
C PRO A 74 -16.06 4.35 2.62
N LEU A 75 -15.30 3.42 3.21
CA LEU A 75 -15.68 2.00 3.21
C LEU A 75 -16.94 1.80 4.06
N ARG A 76 -17.99 1.25 3.46
CA ARG A 76 -19.21 0.93 4.19
C ARG A 76 -19.00 -0.30 5.10
N PRO A 77 -19.51 -0.29 6.33
CA PRO A 77 -19.43 -1.43 7.26
C PRO A 77 -19.93 -2.74 6.65
N GLU A 78 -21.04 -2.67 5.88
CA GLU A 78 -21.65 -3.84 5.25
C GLU A 78 -20.72 -4.48 4.22
N HIS A 79 -20.02 -3.67 3.42
CA HIS A 79 -19.05 -4.17 2.46
C HIS A 79 -17.83 -4.76 3.17
N ALA A 80 -17.34 -4.11 4.23
CA ALA A 80 -16.25 -4.66 5.03
C ALA A 80 -16.60 -6.04 5.61
N ALA A 81 -17.80 -6.20 6.15
CA ALA A 81 -18.30 -7.48 6.69
C ALA A 81 -18.38 -8.55 5.58
N GLN A 82 -18.98 -8.22 4.43
CA GLN A 82 -19.06 -9.13 3.29
C GLN A 82 -17.67 -9.59 2.81
N TRP A 83 -16.69 -8.69 2.77
CA TRP A 83 -15.33 -9.06 2.34
C TRP A 83 -14.61 -9.93 3.37
N LEU A 84 -14.88 -9.75 4.66
CA LEU A 84 -14.39 -10.67 5.68
C LEU A 84 -14.87 -12.10 5.43
N ASP A 85 -16.15 -12.27 5.10
CA ASP A 85 -16.73 -13.58 4.78
C ASP A 85 -16.07 -14.20 3.52
N ARG A 86 -15.72 -13.35 2.53
CA ARG A 86 -15.08 -13.82 1.28
C ARG A 86 -13.68 -14.41 1.49
N VAL A 87 -12.98 -13.99 2.53
CA VAL A 87 -11.59 -14.40 2.80
C VAL A 87 -11.45 -15.30 4.04
N VAL A 88 -12.57 -15.75 4.61
CA VAL A 88 -12.59 -16.53 5.86
C VAL A 88 -11.78 -17.82 5.77
N ALA A 89 -11.69 -18.43 4.60
CA ALA A 89 -10.92 -19.66 4.36
C ALA A 89 -9.41 -19.48 4.52
N ASN A 90 -8.89 -18.23 4.41
CA ASN A 90 -7.48 -17.93 4.65
C ASN A 90 -7.31 -17.20 6.00
N PRO A 91 -6.93 -17.92 7.07
CA PRO A 91 -6.78 -17.30 8.39
C PRO A 91 -5.63 -16.27 8.45
N ARG A 92 -4.64 -16.37 7.56
CA ARG A 92 -3.49 -15.45 7.46
C ARG A 92 -3.84 -14.15 6.74
N PHE A 93 -4.95 -14.13 6.01
CA PHE A 93 -5.33 -13.01 5.17
C PHE A 93 -5.59 -11.75 5.97
N VAL A 94 -5.08 -10.62 5.47
CA VAL A 94 -5.41 -9.27 5.97
C VAL A 94 -5.71 -8.36 4.79
N PHE A 95 -6.58 -7.39 4.99
CA PHE A 95 -6.77 -6.28 4.05
C PHE A 95 -5.83 -5.14 4.42
N THR A 96 -5.37 -4.40 3.41
CA THR A 96 -4.94 -3.03 3.58
C THR A 96 -5.96 -2.11 2.90
N ALA A 97 -6.05 -0.86 3.30
CA ALA A 97 -7.05 0.06 2.76
C ALA A 97 -6.42 1.44 2.54
N LYS A 98 -6.82 2.14 1.49
CA LYS A 98 -6.41 3.53 1.31
C LYS A 98 -7.28 4.45 2.16
N LEU A 99 -6.65 5.46 2.76
CA LEU A 99 -7.39 6.56 3.34
C LEU A 99 -8.10 7.33 2.23
N TRP A 100 -9.33 7.81 2.50
CA TRP A 100 -10.13 8.55 1.53
C TRP A 100 -9.39 9.78 1.01
N GLN A 101 -9.39 10.00 -0.32
CA GLN A 101 -8.63 11.05 -1.01
C GLN A 101 -8.91 12.47 -0.48
N ARG A 102 -10.07 12.73 0.14
CA ARG A 102 -10.33 14.02 0.80
C ARG A 102 -9.26 14.40 1.82
N PHE A 103 -8.67 13.41 2.50
CA PHE A 103 -7.63 13.62 3.51
C PHE A 103 -6.21 13.65 2.94
N THR A 104 -6.02 13.34 1.66
CA THR A 104 -4.68 13.24 1.06
C THR A 104 -4.50 14.06 -0.21
N HIS A 105 -5.56 14.28 -0.97
CA HIS A 105 -5.55 14.99 -2.26
C HIS A 105 -6.35 16.30 -2.24
N ASP A 106 -7.43 16.37 -1.46
CA ASP A 106 -8.28 17.55 -1.34
C ASP A 106 -8.23 18.15 0.07
N ILE A 107 -7.00 18.51 0.47
CA ILE A 107 -6.70 18.96 1.84
C ILE A 107 -7.48 20.23 2.22
N GLN A 108 -7.77 21.09 1.24
CA GLN A 108 -8.49 22.35 1.49
C GLN A 108 -9.98 22.11 1.82
N SER A 109 -10.57 21.01 1.35
CA SER A 109 -11.98 20.69 1.62
C SER A 109 -12.24 20.30 3.08
N ILE A 110 -11.21 19.86 3.82
CA ILE A 110 -11.33 19.44 5.22
C ILE A 110 -11.57 20.62 6.17
N SER A 111 -11.20 21.83 5.77
CA SER A 111 -11.37 23.05 6.56
C SER A 111 -12.84 23.47 6.77
N SER A 112 -13.76 22.90 6.03
CA SER A 112 -15.18 23.24 5.99
C SER A 112 -16.03 22.30 6.85
N GLY A 113 -16.02 22.41 8.16
CA GLY A 113 -17.06 21.89 9.09
C GLY A 113 -17.42 20.37 9.04
N SER A 114 -17.20 19.69 7.92
CA SER A 114 -17.55 18.27 7.71
C SER A 114 -16.47 17.27 8.15
N ALA A 115 -15.29 17.72 8.57
CA ALA A 115 -14.14 16.86 8.86
C ALA A 115 -14.42 15.76 9.91
N ALA A 116 -15.24 16.05 10.90
CA ALA A 116 -15.60 15.06 11.94
C ALA A 116 -16.61 14.02 11.43
N GLU A 117 -17.48 14.39 10.51
CA GLU A 117 -18.44 13.48 9.87
C GLU A 117 -17.73 12.57 8.87
N ASP A 118 -16.85 13.12 8.06
CA ASP A 118 -16.00 12.39 7.13
C ASP A 118 -15.12 11.37 7.86
N GLU A 119 -14.52 11.76 8.99
CA GLU A 119 -13.74 10.86 9.83
C GLU A 119 -14.59 9.71 10.38
N ARG A 120 -15.78 10.00 10.90
CA ARG A 120 -16.71 8.96 11.40
C ARG A 120 -17.08 7.97 10.29
N ALA A 121 -17.34 8.46 9.08
CA ALA A 121 -17.67 7.62 7.94
C ALA A 121 -16.52 6.67 7.57
N ILE A 122 -15.27 7.16 7.57
CA ILE A 122 -14.08 6.34 7.32
C ILE A 122 -13.90 5.29 8.41
N ARG A 123 -13.98 5.70 9.68
CA ARG A 123 -13.77 4.83 10.83
C ARG A 123 -14.78 3.69 10.84
N ALA A 124 -16.02 3.93 10.48
CA ALA A 124 -17.09 2.93 10.51
C ALA A 124 -16.70 1.64 9.74
N GLY A 125 -16.17 1.76 8.53
CA GLY A 125 -15.74 0.59 7.75
C GLY A 125 -14.41 0.00 8.20
N PHE A 126 -13.43 0.85 8.56
CA PHE A 126 -12.13 0.37 9.03
C PHE A 126 -12.23 -0.35 10.37
N ASP A 127 -13.11 0.08 11.26
CA ASP A 127 -13.33 -0.54 12.56
C ASP A 127 -13.88 -1.97 12.45
N VAL A 128 -14.69 -2.27 11.44
CA VAL A 128 -15.13 -3.65 11.15
C VAL A 128 -13.94 -4.54 10.84
N LEU A 129 -13.04 -4.10 9.96
CA LEU A 129 -11.83 -4.85 9.61
C LEU A 129 -10.86 -4.96 10.80
N ARG A 130 -10.72 -3.88 11.59
CA ARG A 130 -9.86 -3.83 12.77
C ARG A 130 -10.37 -4.77 13.88
N ALA A 131 -11.67 -4.74 14.16
CA ALA A 131 -12.30 -5.62 15.16
C ALA A 131 -12.11 -7.11 14.82
N ALA A 132 -12.16 -7.46 13.53
CA ALA A 132 -11.87 -8.80 13.02
C ALA A 132 -10.38 -9.14 13.01
N LYS A 133 -9.46 -8.22 13.38
CA LYS A 133 -8.00 -8.35 13.25
C LYS A 133 -7.54 -8.62 11.80
N LYS A 134 -8.29 -8.08 10.84
CA LYS A 134 -8.04 -8.24 9.40
C LYS A 134 -7.66 -6.93 8.71
N LEU A 135 -7.40 -5.85 9.45
CA LEU A 135 -6.82 -4.60 8.92
C LEU A 135 -5.32 -4.61 9.14
N GLY A 136 -4.56 -4.82 8.07
CA GLY A 136 -3.09 -4.87 8.11
C GLY A 136 -2.42 -3.50 8.02
N ALA A 137 -3.01 -2.56 7.27
CA ALA A 137 -2.53 -1.19 7.17
C ALA A 137 -3.60 -0.24 6.61
N VAL A 138 -3.48 1.05 6.97
CA VAL A 138 -4.18 2.16 6.31
C VAL A 138 -3.16 3.02 5.59
N LEU A 139 -3.24 3.06 4.26
CA LEU A 139 -2.31 3.76 3.38
C LEU A 139 -2.76 5.21 3.17
N LEU A 140 -1.97 6.15 3.64
CA LEU A 140 -2.08 7.58 3.38
C LEU A 140 -1.24 7.88 2.13
N GLN A 141 -1.84 7.79 0.96
CA GLN A 141 -1.17 8.06 -0.31
C GLN A 141 -1.35 9.53 -0.69
N PHE A 142 -0.27 10.28 -0.78
CA PHE A 142 -0.26 11.68 -1.20
C PHE A 142 0.13 11.83 -2.67
N PRO A 143 -0.40 12.86 -3.38
CA PRO A 143 -0.04 13.13 -4.75
C PRO A 143 1.39 13.68 -4.88
N PHE A 144 1.92 13.69 -6.11
CA PHE A 144 3.25 14.26 -6.41
C PHE A 144 3.35 15.75 -6.02
N SER A 145 2.26 16.50 -6.12
CA SER A 145 2.19 17.92 -5.73
C SER A 145 2.30 18.16 -4.21
N PHE A 146 2.21 17.11 -3.40
CA PHE A 146 2.40 17.22 -1.96
C PHE A 146 3.88 17.32 -1.62
N HIS A 147 4.43 18.55 -1.71
CA HIS A 147 5.82 18.83 -1.40
C HIS A 147 6.02 19.00 0.11
N ARG A 148 7.22 18.71 0.59
CA ARG A 148 7.57 18.91 2.00
C ARG A 148 7.81 20.39 2.28
N THR A 149 6.90 21.03 2.98
CA THR A 149 6.95 22.38 3.53
C THR A 149 6.60 22.31 5.02
N GLU A 150 6.77 23.39 5.77
CA GLU A 150 6.35 23.44 7.17
C GLU A 150 4.84 23.17 7.33
N GLU A 151 4.03 23.72 6.43
CA GLU A 151 2.58 23.54 6.41
C GLU A 151 2.19 22.08 6.16
N THR A 152 2.78 21.44 5.13
CA THR A 152 2.46 20.03 4.80
C THR A 152 2.99 19.06 5.84
N VAL A 153 4.10 19.36 6.51
CA VAL A 153 4.61 18.59 7.67
C VAL A 153 3.66 18.71 8.85
N ALA A 154 3.18 19.93 9.15
CA ALA A 154 2.20 20.14 10.22
C ALA A 154 0.88 19.42 9.91
N TYR A 155 0.40 19.51 8.66
CA TYR A 155 -0.78 18.79 8.21
C TYR A 155 -0.62 17.27 8.36
N LEU A 156 0.46 16.70 7.82
CA LEU A 156 0.75 15.27 7.95
C LEU A 156 0.77 14.86 9.43
N SER A 157 1.47 15.62 10.29
CA SER A 157 1.56 15.32 11.72
C SER A 157 0.18 15.32 12.40
N SER A 158 -0.71 16.23 12.02
CA SER A 158 -2.08 16.27 12.54
C SER A 158 -2.89 15.06 12.09
N LEU A 159 -2.73 14.65 10.82
CA LEU A 159 -3.42 13.50 10.25
C LEU A 159 -2.96 12.18 10.90
N LEU A 160 -1.65 12.02 11.13
CA LEU A 160 -1.10 10.86 11.82
C LEU A 160 -1.67 10.73 13.24
N LYS A 161 -1.78 11.84 13.99
CA LYS A 161 -2.41 11.84 15.31
C LYS A 161 -3.90 11.47 15.26
N ARG A 162 -4.61 11.99 14.26
CA ARG A 162 -6.04 11.76 14.08
C ARG A 162 -6.38 10.29 13.87
N PHE A 163 -5.54 9.54 13.16
CA PHE A 163 -5.75 8.13 12.83
C PHE A 163 -4.76 7.19 13.55
N ALA A 164 -4.14 7.63 14.64
CA ALA A 164 -3.08 6.89 15.36
C ALA A 164 -3.51 5.52 15.92
N ASP A 165 -4.80 5.25 16.01
CA ASP A 165 -5.36 3.96 16.43
C ASP A 165 -5.39 2.89 15.32
N TYR A 166 -4.95 3.24 14.10
CA TYR A 166 -4.77 2.31 12.98
C TYR A 166 -3.28 2.09 12.65
N PRO A 167 -2.91 0.94 12.06
CA PRO A 167 -1.56 0.73 11.54
C PRO A 167 -1.35 1.59 10.28
N LEU A 168 -0.75 2.76 10.44
CA LEU A 168 -0.60 3.75 9.37
C LEU A 168 0.63 3.49 8.50
N VAL A 169 0.47 3.74 7.21
CA VAL A 169 1.53 3.76 6.19
C VAL A 169 1.43 5.04 5.39
N VAL A 170 2.54 5.75 5.20
CA VAL A 170 2.59 6.99 4.42
C VAL A 170 3.32 6.76 3.11
N GLU A 171 2.64 7.00 2.00
CA GLU A 171 3.21 7.08 0.64
C GLU A 171 3.29 8.53 0.21
N VAL A 172 4.50 9.00 -0.03
CA VAL A 172 4.81 10.30 -0.66
C VAL A 172 5.52 10.04 -1.97
N ARG A 173 5.33 10.92 -2.96
CA ARG A 173 5.86 10.72 -4.31
C ARG A 173 6.95 11.72 -4.71
N HIS A 174 6.96 12.91 -4.11
CA HIS A 174 7.93 13.94 -4.42
C HIS A 174 9.21 13.79 -3.58
N GLY A 175 10.38 13.96 -4.24
CA GLY A 175 11.70 13.78 -3.62
C GLY A 175 12.01 14.74 -2.46
N SER A 176 11.24 15.82 -2.25
CA SER A 176 11.40 16.67 -1.07
C SER A 176 11.15 15.94 0.26
N TRP A 177 10.42 14.83 0.22
CA TRP A 177 10.17 13.97 1.39
C TRP A 177 11.29 12.96 1.64
N ASP A 178 12.30 12.87 0.75
CA ASP A 178 13.46 12.01 0.93
C ASP A 178 14.49 12.66 1.85
N SER A 179 14.19 12.70 3.13
CA SER A 179 15.03 13.35 4.13
C SER A 179 15.04 12.59 5.46
N PRO A 180 16.13 12.72 6.25
CA PRO A 180 16.21 12.16 7.59
C PRO A 180 15.08 12.63 8.51
N GLU A 181 14.67 13.88 8.40
CA GLU A 181 13.61 14.48 9.24
C GLU A 181 12.25 13.83 8.95
N THR A 182 11.98 13.46 7.68
CA THR A 182 10.78 12.70 7.32
C THR A 182 10.78 11.33 8.00
N LEU A 183 11.90 10.62 7.96
CA LEU A 183 12.01 9.31 8.59
C LEU A 183 11.88 9.41 10.11
N GLN A 184 12.50 10.41 10.72
CA GLN A 184 12.39 10.67 12.16
C GLN A 184 10.94 10.98 12.57
N LEU A 185 10.22 11.80 11.80
CA LEU A 185 8.81 12.09 12.03
C LEU A 185 7.96 10.82 12.05
N LEU A 186 8.13 9.96 11.02
CA LEU A 186 7.37 8.72 10.91
C LEU A 186 7.74 7.73 12.02
N GLN A 187 9.03 7.58 12.34
CA GLN A 187 9.51 6.74 13.44
C GLN A 187 8.94 7.18 14.80
N ALA A 188 9.01 8.50 15.10
CA ALA A 188 8.47 9.05 16.32
C ALA A 188 6.94 8.88 16.44
N SER A 189 6.25 8.78 15.31
CA SER A 189 4.80 8.54 15.23
C SER A 189 4.43 7.06 15.18
N GLY A 190 5.41 6.13 15.13
CA GLY A 190 5.16 4.70 14.94
C GLY A 190 4.55 4.33 13.58
N VAL A 191 4.76 5.16 12.55
CA VAL A 191 4.15 5.06 11.24
C VAL A 191 5.14 4.53 10.20
N SER A 192 4.67 3.68 9.29
CA SER A 192 5.50 3.08 8.24
C SER A 192 5.71 4.04 7.08
N PHE A 193 6.93 4.05 6.54
CA PHE A 193 7.21 4.61 5.22
C PHE A 193 6.85 3.60 4.13
N CYS A 194 6.09 4.02 3.12
CA CYS A 194 5.81 3.20 1.94
C CYS A 194 6.97 3.29 0.95
N ASN A 195 7.66 2.17 0.72
CA ASN A 195 8.66 2.06 -0.32
C ASN A 195 7.96 1.82 -1.66
N ILE A 196 8.25 2.63 -2.67
CA ILE A 196 7.62 2.55 -3.98
C ILE A 196 8.65 2.19 -5.04
N ASP A 197 8.26 1.34 -5.98
CA ASP A 197 9.01 1.03 -7.19
C ASP A 197 8.19 1.48 -8.40
N GLN A 198 8.57 2.61 -8.97
CA GLN A 198 7.90 3.30 -10.08
C GLN A 198 8.93 3.93 -11.00
N PRO A 199 8.56 4.40 -12.21
CA PRO A 199 9.44 5.20 -13.03
C PRO A 199 9.90 6.47 -12.30
N ILE A 200 11.19 6.80 -12.40
CA ILE A 200 11.72 8.04 -11.83
C ILE A 200 11.53 9.16 -12.86
N ILE A 201 10.52 10.01 -12.60
CA ILE A 201 10.16 11.12 -13.47
C ILE A 201 10.38 12.43 -12.72
N GLY A 202 11.28 13.27 -13.25
CA GLY A 202 11.62 14.54 -12.62
C GLY A 202 12.17 14.36 -11.20
N ARG A 203 11.50 14.93 -10.20
CA ARG A 203 11.87 14.86 -8.77
C ARG A 203 11.06 13.83 -8.00
N SER A 204 10.59 12.76 -8.66
CA SER A 204 9.90 11.68 -7.97
C SER A 204 10.84 10.85 -7.09
N LEU A 205 10.29 10.23 -6.05
CA LEU A 205 11.03 9.26 -5.24
C LEU A 205 11.37 8.04 -6.07
N GLY A 206 12.60 7.55 -5.91
CA GLY A 206 13.05 6.28 -6.45
C GLY A 206 12.83 5.11 -5.48
N PRO A 207 13.17 3.88 -5.92
CA PRO A 207 13.11 2.70 -5.07
C PRO A 207 13.94 2.85 -3.80
N SER A 208 13.41 2.37 -2.68
CA SER A 208 14.07 2.44 -1.39
C SER A 208 13.75 1.20 -0.53
N ALA A 209 14.45 1.06 0.60
CA ALA A 209 14.22 0.00 1.59
C ALA A 209 14.20 0.61 3.00
N LYS A 210 13.36 1.63 3.19
CA LYS A 210 13.24 2.36 4.45
C LYS A 210 12.28 1.63 5.38
N ALA A 211 12.63 1.53 6.65
CA ALA A 211 11.79 0.96 7.72
C ALA A 211 11.69 1.99 8.86
N THR A 212 10.48 2.43 9.16
CA THR A 212 10.20 3.44 10.20
C THR A 212 9.28 2.93 11.30
N SER A 213 8.74 1.71 11.16
CA SER A 213 7.94 1.04 12.19
C SER A 213 8.08 -0.49 12.07
N GLY A 214 7.29 -1.24 12.85
CA GLY A 214 7.25 -2.71 12.78
C GLY A 214 6.58 -3.28 11.52
N VAL A 215 6.02 -2.44 10.63
CA VAL A 215 5.41 -2.84 9.36
C VAL A 215 6.26 -2.33 8.20
N GLY A 216 6.80 -3.23 7.37
CA GLY A 216 7.35 -2.88 6.06
C GLY A 216 6.24 -2.83 5.01
N TYR A 217 6.20 -1.78 4.18
CA TYR A 217 5.22 -1.66 3.10
C TYR A 217 5.91 -1.32 1.79
N VAL A 218 5.64 -2.10 0.75
CA VAL A 218 6.22 -1.92 -0.57
C VAL A 218 5.11 -1.92 -1.62
N ARG A 219 5.13 -0.97 -2.54
CA ARG A 219 4.23 -0.93 -3.69
C ARG A 219 5.01 -0.96 -4.99
N LEU A 220 4.71 -1.94 -5.82
CA LEU A 220 5.33 -2.15 -7.12
C LEU A 220 4.36 -1.65 -8.20
N HIS A 221 4.70 -0.55 -8.86
CA HIS A 221 3.87 0.08 -9.90
C HIS A 221 4.31 -0.29 -11.33
N GLY A 222 5.42 -1.03 -11.46
CA GLY A 222 6.07 -1.25 -12.75
C GLY A 222 7.03 -0.12 -13.12
N ARG A 223 7.83 -0.33 -14.18
CA ARG A 223 8.91 0.58 -14.59
C ARG A 223 8.83 1.01 -16.06
N ARG A 224 7.67 0.85 -16.70
CA ARG A 224 7.50 1.23 -18.09
C ARG A 224 7.24 2.74 -18.20
N TYR A 225 8.25 3.47 -18.66
CA TYR A 225 8.17 4.93 -18.86
C TYR A 225 7.28 5.33 -20.03
N ASP A 226 7.30 4.52 -21.08
CA ASP A 226 6.61 4.72 -22.36
C ASP A 226 5.09 4.67 -22.24
N THR A 227 4.58 3.90 -21.26
CA THR A 227 3.14 3.72 -21.04
C THR A 227 2.65 4.30 -19.70
N TRP A 228 3.50 5.01 -18.96
CA TRP A 228 3.15 5.49 -17.62
C TRP A 228 1.98 6.49 -17.59
N PHE A 229 1.81 7.24 -18.67
CA PHE A 229 0.73 8.23 -18.85
C PHE A 229 -0.22 7.87 -19.99
N SER A 230 -0.13 6.66 -20.55
CA SER A 230 -1.10 6.19 -21.54
C SER A 230 -2.33 5.64 -20.83
N ASP A 231 -3.50 5.96 -21.36
CA ASP A 231 -4.82 5.48 -20.90
C ASP A 231 -5.15 4.09 -21.48
N ASP A 232 -4.16 3.24 -21.73
CA ASP A 232 -4.33 1.89 -22.31
C ASP A 232 -4.86 0.87 -21.28
#